data_7b2d386592e3c4c39d473f1387498498
#
_entry.id   7b2d386592e3c4c39d473f1387498498
#
_cell.length_a   1.000
_cell.length_b   1.000
_cell.length_c   1.000
_cell.angle_alpha   90.00
_cell.angle_beta   90.00
_cell.angle_gamma   90.00
#
_symmetry.space_group_name_H-M   'P 1'
#
loop_
_entity.id
_entity.type
_entity.pdbx_description
1 polymer ?
#
loop_
_entity_poly.entity_id
_entity_poly.type
_entity_poly.pdbx_seq_one_letter_code
_entity_poly.pdbx_strand_id
1 'polypeptide(L)'
;GAGIEPVARALVAAGCNTFFVALPEEGVRIRQVAPGAVIYLLDGFVPGSAEALIEFDLRPVLGSPAEVAEWAAADRRDHPTSCAIHVDTGMNRLGLTMAEARALAAARGTLAALSPALLISHLACADTPAHPLNRRQLEAFRAVRDLFPGVPASLANSAGIFLGPEYHFDLARPGIALYGAVFAEG
;
A
#
# COMPACT_ATOMS: atom_id res chain seq x y z
N GLY A 1 -3.54 -14.33 -17.24
CA GLY A 1 -3.43 -14.82 -15.87
C GLY A 1 -4.56 -15.75 -15.48
N ALA A 2 -4.57 -16.20 -14.23
CA ALA A 2 -5.57 -17.15 -13.70
C ALA A 2 -6.97 -16.54 -13.48
N GLY A 3 -7.13 -15.24 -13.74
CA GLY A 3 -8.35 -14.49 -13.49
C GLY A 3 -8.42 -13.93 -12.07
N ILE A 4 -8.94 -12.71 -11.94
CA ILE A 4 -8.93 -12.00 -10.66
C ILE A 4 -9.92 -12.63 -9.66
N GLU A 5 -11.11 -12.97 -10.09
CA GLU A 5 -12.15 -13.51 -9.22
C GLU A 5 -11.83 -14.92 -8.68
N PRO A 6 -11.35 -15.89 -9.52
CA PRO A 6 -10.94 -17.20 -9.00
C PRO A 6 -9.81 -17.10 -7.98
N VAL A 7 -8.81 -16.26 -8.24
CA VAL A 7 -7.68 -16.04 -7.32
C VAL A 7 -8.15 -15.39 -6.02
N ALA A 8 -8.97 -14.32 -6.10
CA ALA A 8 -9.50 -13.66 -4.91
C ALA A 8 -10.33 -14.62 -4.05
N ARG A 9 -11.22 -15.45 -4.64
CA ARG A 9 -12.00 -16.47 -3.91
C ARG A 9 -11.10 -17.49 -3.20
N ALA A 10 -10.05 -17.97 -3.87
CA ALA A 10 -9.12 -18.92 -3.30
C ALA A 10 -8.35 -18.31 -2.12
N LEU A 11 -7.89 -17.08 -2.24
CA LEU A 11 -7.18 -16.36 -1.19
C LEU A 11 -8.09 -16.07 0.02
N VAL A 12 -9.33 -15.64 -0.22
CA VAL A 12 -10.32 -15.44 0.86
C VAL A 12 -10.60 -16.74 1.58
N ALA A 13 -10.77 -17.86 0.88
CA ALA A 13 -10.95 -19.17 1.48
C ALA A 13 -9.75 -19.62 2.32
N ALA A 14 -8.54 -19.13 1.99
CA ALA A 14 -7.31 -19.35 2.76
C ALA A 14 -7.11 -18.30 3.90
N GLY A 15 -8.08 -17.41 4.14
CA GLY A 15 -8.03 -16.42 5.22
C GLY A 15 -7.44 -15.05 4.84
N CYS A 16 -7.11 -14.81 3.56
CA CYS A 16 -6.66 -13.50 3.12
C CYS A 16 -7.85 -12.52 3.11
N ASN A 17 -7.69 -11.38 3.75
CA ASN A 17 -8.72 -10.34 3.83
C ASN A 17 -8.24 -8.96 3.31
N THR A 18 -7.02 -8.86 2.81
CA THR A 18 -6.44 -7.61 2.32
C THR A 18 -5.85 -7.82 0.93
N PHE A 19 -6.28 -7.00 -0.01
CA PHE A 19 -5.87 -7.07 -1.41
C PHE A 19 -5.25 -5.75 -1.87
N PHE A 20 -4.31 -5.85 -2.78
CA PHE A 20 -3.71 -4.72 -3.48
C PHE A 20 -3.92 -4.90 -4.98
N VAL A 21 -4.49 -3.90 -5.61
CA VAL A 21 -4.78 -3.86 -7.04
C VAL A 21 -4.14 -2.63 -7.69
N ALA A 22 -3.97 -2.65 -9.00
CA ALA A 22 -3.47 -1.49 -9.74
C ALA A 22 -4.62 -0.55 -10.14
N LEU A 23 -5.71 -1.10 -10.64
CA LEU A 23 -6.81 -0.34 -11.24
C LEU A 23 -8.10 -0.41 -10.40
N PRO A 24 -8.93 0.66 -10.40
CA PRO A 24 -10.22 0.68 -9.71
C PRO A 24 -11.14 -0.47 -10.12
N GLU A 25 -11.19 -0.80 -11.41
CA GLU A 25 -12.03 -1.88 -11.94
C GLU A 25 -11.66 -3.25 -11.37
N GLU A 26 -10.38 -3.47 -11.09
CA GLU A 26 -9.90 -4.68 -10.43
C GLU A 26 -10.42 -4.73 -8.98
N GLY A 27 -10.39 -3.59 -8.28
CA GLY A 27 -10.93 -3.45 -6.94
C GLY A 27 -12.42 -3.73 -6.87
N VAL A 28 -13.20 -3.18 -7.79
CA VAL A 28 -14.65 -3.44 -7.90
C VAL A 28 -14.93 -4.92 -8.11
N ARG A 29 -14.18 -5.60 -8.98
CA ARG A 29 -14.31 -7.05 -9.22
C ARG A 29 -13.98 -7.87 -7.98
N ILE A 30 -12.95 -7.50 -7.21
CA ILE A 30 -12.65 -8.15 -5.93
C ILE A 30 -13.77 -7.88 -4.93
N ARG A 31 -14.29 -6.67 -4.81
CA ARG A 31 -15.39 -6.31 -3.92
C ARG A 31 -16.63 -7.19 -4.14
N GLN A 32 -16.95 -7.54 -5.40
CA GLN A 32 -18.07 -8.42 -5.74
C GLN A 32 -17.91 -9.84 -5.19
N VAL A 33 -16.69 -10.37 -5.11
CA VAL A 33 -16.40 -11.75 -4.66
C VAL A 33 -15.89 -11.83 -3.22
N ALA A 34 -15.49 -10.71 -2.66
CA ALA A 34 -14.96 -10.57 -1.30
C ALA A 34 -15.50 -9.27 -0.65
N PRO A 35 -16.81 -9.19 -0.33
CA PRO A 35 -17.45 -7.94 0.09
C PRO A 35 -16.88 -7.34 1.38
N GLY A 36 -16.30 -8.15 2.27
CA GLY A 36 -15.67 -7.70 3.52
C GLY A 36 -14.17 -7.44 3.43
N ALA A 37 -13.54 -7.59 2.26
CA ALA A 37 -12.11 -7.42 2.12
C ALA A 37 -11.68 -5.94 2.19
N VAL A 38 -10.48 -5.70 2.71
CA VAL A 38 -9.77 -4.43 2.57
C VAL A 38 -9.08 -4.41 1.20
N ILE A 39 -9.34 -3.39 0.38
CA ILE A 39 -8.80 -3.31 -0.97
C ILE A 39 -8.06 -1.99 -1.13
N TYR A 40 -6.75 -2.07 -1.37
CA TYR A 40 -5.89 -0.92 -1.65
C TYR A 40 -5.62 -0.78 -3.15
N LEU A 41 -5.69 0.46 -3.65
CA LEU A 41 -5.39 0.84 -5.02
C LEU A 41 -3.97 1.44 -5.08
N LEU A 42 -3.03 0.67 -5.66
CA LEU A 42 -1.59 0.98 -5.62
C LEU A 42 -1.20 2.21 -6.43
N ASP A 43 -1.88 2.47 -7.54
CA ASP A 43 -1.57 3.57 -8.44
C ASP A 43 -2.23 4.89 -8.01
N GLY A 44 -2.73 4.97 -6.76
CA GLY A 44 -3.45 6.14 -6.26
C GLY A 44 -4.83 6.28 -6.94
N PHE A 45 -5.19 7.50 -7.32
CA PHE A 45 -6.44 7.74 -8.06
C PHE A 45 -6.30 8.91 -9.03
N VAL A 46 -7.13 8.88 -10.06
CA VAL A 46 -7.21 9.97 -11.03
C VAL A 46 -7.88 11.19 -10.36
N PRO A 47 -7.36 12.41 -10.55
CA PRO A 47 -8.00 13.62 -10.02
C PRO A 47 -9.51 13.68 -10.35
N GLY A 48 -10.33 13.97 -9.33
CA GLY A 48 -11.80 14.00 -9.44
C GLY A 48 -12.50 12.64 -9.29
N SER A 49 -11.79 11.53 -9.05
CA SER A 49 -12.39 10.20 -8.91
C SER A 49 -12.57 9.73 -7.46
N ALA A 50 -12.30 10.57 -6.47
CA ALA A 50 -12.38 10.21 -5.05
C ALA A 50 -13.75 9.63 -4.64
N GLU A 51 -14.86 10.21 -5.12
CA GLU A 51 -16.22 9.75 -4.84
C GLU A 51 -16.46 8.31 -5.31
N ALA A 52 -15.97 7.95 -6.50
CA ALA A 52 -16.11 6.58 -7.02
C ALA A 52 -15.34 5.55 -6.15
N LEU A 53 -14.17 5.92 -5.64
CA LEU A 53 -13.43 5.04 -4.72
C LEU A 53 -14.16 4.87 -3.39
N ILE A 54 -14.77 5.94 -2.88
CA ILE A 54 -15.55 5.92 -1.65
C ILE A 54 -16.78 5.02 -1.81
N GLU A 55 -17.50 5.13 -2.93
CA GLU A 55 -18.68 4.33 -3.23
C GLU A 55 -18.41 2.81 -3.17
N PHE A 56 -17.26 2.37 -3.67
CA PHE A 56 -16.86 0.96 -3.69
C PHE A 56 -15.97 0.56 -2.50
N ASP A 57 -15.77 1.44 -1.51
CA ASP A 57 -14.86 1.25 -0.38
C ASP A 57 -13.46 0.77 -0.84
N LEU A 58 -12.90 1.46 -1.83
CA LEU A 58 -11.54 1.26 -2.32
C LEU A 58 -10.61 2.28 -1.66
N ARG A 59 -9.55 1.80 -1.04
CA ARG A 59 -8.60 2.63 -0.28
C ARG A 59 -7.45 3.06 -1.19
N PRO A 60 -7.33 4.34 -1.56
CA PRO A 60 -6.20 4.78 -2.37
C PRO A 60 -4.89 4.72 -1.59
N VAL A 61 -3.81 4.46 -2.31
CA VAL A 61 -2.44 4.58 -1.83
C VAL A 61 -1.91 5.94 -2.29
N LEU A 62 -1.89 6.90 -1.37
CA LEU A 62 -1.54 8.29 -1.66
C LEU A 62 -0.02 8.46 -1.75
N GLY A 63 0.48 8.81 -2.90
CA GLY A 63 1.89 8.94 -3.21
C GLY A 63 2.34 10.35 -3.63
N SER A 64 1.43 11.34 -3.63
CA SER A 64 1.74 12.73 -3.96
C SER A 64 1.00 13.72 -3.07
N PRO A 65 1.51 14.97 -2.90
CA PRO A 65 0.81 16.02 -2.17
C PRO A 65 -0.57 16.37 -2.75
N ALA A 66 -0.74 16.25 -4.07
CA ALA A 66 -2.01 16.50 -4.73
C ALA A 66 -3.07 15.47 -4.33
N GLU A 67 -2.73 14.17 -4.37
CA GLU A 67 -3.62 13.09 -3.91
C GLU A 67 -3.96 13.24 -2.43
N VAL A 68 -2.97 13.59 -1.60
CA VAL A 68 -3.16 13.88 -0.17
C VAL A 68 -4.19 14.98 0.04
N ALA A 69 -4.05 16.10 -0.68
CA ALA A 69 -4.94 17.25 -0.56
C ALA A 69 -6.37 16.91 -1.01
N GLU A 70 -6.51 16.24 -2.15
CA GLU A 70 -7.82 15.86 -2.70
C GLU A 70 -8.52 14.84 -1.78
N TRP A 71 -7.82 13.79 -1.34
CA TRP A 71 -8.42 12.79 -0.45
C TRP A 71 -8.80 13.35 0.91
N ALA A 72 -8.01 14.30 1.45
CA ALA A 72 -8.33 14.98 2.71
C ALA A 72 -9.58 15.86 2.60
N ALA A 73 -9.85 16.42 1.41
CA ALA A 73 -11.01 17.27 1.13
C ALA A 73 -12.28 16.46 0.78
N ALA A 74 -12.17 15.18 0.44
CA ALA A 74 -13.30 14.35 0.05
C ALA A 74 -14.29 14.15 1.22
N ASP A 75 -15.58 14.23 0.93
CA ASP A 75 -16.62 13.98 1.91
C ASP A 75 -16.81 12.46 2.11
N ARG A 76 -16.44 11.97 3.28
CA ARG A 76 -16.51 10.55 3.66
C ARG A 76 -17.39 10.31 4.89
N ARG A 77 -18.24 11.27 5.26
CA ARG A 77 -19.07 11.18 6.49
C ARG A 77 -19.98 9.96 6.48
N ASP A 78 -20.59 9.66 5.33
CA ASP A 78 -21.53 8.54 5.16
C ASP A 78 -20.81 7.23 4.81
N HIS A 79 -19.59 7.32 4.26
CA HIS A 79 -18.76 6.19 3.84
C HIS A 79 -17.31 6.39 4.29
N PRO A 80 -16.95 6.08 5.55
CA PRO A 80 -15.65 6.35 6.12
C PRO A 80 -14.56 5.42 5.54
N THR A 81 -14.17 5.66 4.30
CA THR A 81 -13.11 4.94 3.61
C THR A 81 -11.75 5.53 3.99
N SER A 82 -10.84 4.68 4.44
CA SER A 82 -9.47 5.03 4.81
C SER A 82 -8.55 5.05 3.59
N CYS A 83 -7.28 5.39 3.79
CA CYS A 83 -6.24 5.36 2.75
C CYS A 83 -4.96 4.69 3.25
N ALA A 84 -3.99 4.48 2.36
CA ALA A 84 -2.60 4.25 2.70
C ALA A 84 -1.75 5.45 2.29
N ILE A 85 -0.64 5.68 3.01
CA ILE A 85 0.38 6.66 2.65
C ILE A 85 1.57 5.91 2.05
N HIS A 86 1.98 6.27 0.85
CA HIS A 86 3.18 5.74 0.21
C HIS A 86 4.33 6.73 0.35
N VAL A 87 5.44 6.29 0.90
CA VAL A 87 6.67 7.08 0.98
C VAL A 87 7.78 6.40 0.17
N ASP A 88 8.41 7.14 -0.71
CA ASP A 88 9.57 6.64 -1.46
C ASP A 88 10.81 6.60 -0.56
N THR A 89 11.34 5.41 -0.38
CA THR A 89 12.56 5.16 0.40
C THR A 89 13.78 4.85 -0.48
N GLY A 90 13.67 5.05 -1.78
CA GLY A 90 14.80 4.90 -2.70
C GLY A 90 14.51 4.11 -3.99
N MET A 91 13.26 3.82 -4.29
CA MET A 91 12.86 3.22 -5.58
C MET A 91 12.75 4.28 -6.69
N ASN A 92 12.47 5.55 -6.32
CA ASN A 92 12.36 6.69 -7.23
C ASN A 92 11.32 6.50 -8.35
N ARG A 93 10.17 5.96 -7.97
CA ARG A 93 9.06 5.74 -8.90
C ARG A 93 7.77 6.41 -8.45
N LEU A 94 7.26 6.06 -7.31
CA LEU A 94 6.04 6.56 -6.69
C LEU A 94 6.27 6.78 -5.20
N GLY A 95 5.47 7.62 -4.59
CA GLY A 95 5.49 7.90 -3.16
C GLY A 95 5.95 9.31 -2.83
N LEU A 96 5.51 9.78 -1.69
CA LEU A 96 5.98 11.03 -1.10
C LEU A 96 7.49 10.97 -0.85
N THR A 97 8.19 12.05 -1.11
CA THR A 97 9.57 12.20 -0.65
C THR A 97 9.62 12.20 0.89
N MET A 98 10.79 11.97 1.46
CA MET A 98 11.00 12.07 2.91
C MET A 98 10.62 13.46 3.45
N ALA A 99 10.86 14.53 2.68
CA ALA A 99 10.51 15.90 3.07
C ALA A 99 8.98 16.10 3.11
N GLU A 100 8.26 15.63 2.09
CA GLU A 100 6.80 15.67 2.02
C GLU A 100 6.15 14.80 3.11
N ALA A 101 6.71 13.61 3.39
CA ALA A 101 6.25 12.75 4.48
C ALA A 101 6.38 13.44 5.84
N ARG A 102 7.48 14.15 6.10
CA ARG A 102 7.67 14.95 7.31
C ARG A 102 6.69 16.12 7.39
N ALA A 103 6.46 16.81 6.29
CA ALA A 103 5.48 17.90 6.22
C ALA A 103 4.06 17.39 6.50
N LEU A 104 3.67 16.24 5.93
CA LEU A 104 2.38 15.61 6.17
C LEU A 104 2.23 15.19 7.63
N ALA A 105 3.25 14.56 8.23
CA ALA A 105 3.22 14.14 9.63
C ALA A 105 3.06 15.34 10.59
N ALA A 106 3.62 16.51 10.25
CA ALA A 106 3.45 17.74 11.00
C ALA A 106 2.07 18.38 10.81
N ALA A 107 1.40 18.15 9.69
CA ALA A 107 0.07 18.70 9.35
C ALA A 107 -1.06 17.87 10.01
N ARG A 108 -1.16 17.94 11.35
CA ARG A 108 -2.05 17.08 12.15
C ARG A 108 -3.52 17.11 11.70
N GLY A 109 -4.04 18.25 11.27
CA GLY A 109 -5.42 18.38 10.76
C GLY A 109 -5.61 17.57 9.46
N THR A 110 -4.71 17.68 8.53
CA THR A 110 -4.71 16.90 7.28
C THR A 110 -4.58 15.42 7.58
N LEU A 111 -3.63 15.04 8.43
CA LEU A 111 -3.40 13.64 8.80
C LEU A 111 -4.65 13.01 9.46
N ALA A 112 -5.33 13.75 10.33
CA ALA A 112 -6.58 13.31 10.94
C ALA A 112 -7.70 13.15 9.90
N ALA A 113 -7.81 14.09 8.95
CA ALA A 113 -8.79 14.00 7.85
C ALA A 113 -8.53 12.80 6.93
N LEU A 114 -7.28 12.43 6.69
CA LEU A 114 -6.91 11.25 5.89
C LEU A 114 -7.29 9.93 6.58
N SER A 115 -7.15 9.87 7.90
CA SER A 115 -7.32 8.63 8.68
C SER A 115 -6.56 7.42 8.09
N PRO A 116 -5.22 7.51 7.93
CA PRO A 116 -4.47 6.48 7.22
C PRO A 116 -4.47 5.17 8.01
N ALA A 117 -4.78 4.06 7.31
CA ALA A 117 -4.80 2.71 7.88
C ALA A 117 -3.55 1.91 7.55
N LEU A 118 -2.68 2.42 6.68
CA LEU A 118 -1.45 1.74 6.29
C LEU A 118 -0.39 2.74 5.83
N LEU A 119 0.86 2.49 6.21
CA LEU A 119 2.04 3.15 5.67
C LEU A 119 2.78 2.16 4.78
N ILE A 120 3.08 2.53 3.54
CA ILE A 120 3.79 1.64 2.63
C ILE A 120 5.03 2.29 2.02
N SER A 121 5.98 1.43 1.65
CA SER A 121 7.03 1.70 0.68
C SER A 121 7.25 0.48 -0.21
N HIS A 122 8.16 0.55 -1.18
CA HIS A 122 8.42 -0.55 -2.10
C HIS A 122 9.91 -0.78 -2.29
N LEU A 123 10.35 -2.04 -2.13
CA LEU A 123 11.75 -2.42 -2.31
C LEU A 123 12.09 -2.49 -3.80
N ALA A 124 13.19 -1.87 -4.18
CA ALA A 124 13.62 -1.77 -5.58
C ALA A 124 14.48 -2.96 -6.03
N CYS A 125 15.25 -3.58 -5.12
CA CYS A 125 16.27 -4.58 -5.43
C CYS A 125 16.16 -5.84 -4.55
N ALA A 126 14.96 -6.16 -4.06
CA ALA A 126 14.76 -7.29 -3.15
C ALA A 126 15.02 -8.67 -3.81
N ASP A 127 14.98 -8.74 -5.13
CA ASP A 127 15.36 -9.90 -5.94
C ASP A 127 16.87 -10.19 -5.93
N THR A 128 17.66 -9.22 -5.48
CA THR A 128 19.11 -9.35 -5.27
C THR A 128 19.41 -9.14 -3.79
N PRO A 129 19.38 -10.20 -2.95
CA PRO A 129 19.42 -10.08 -1.48
C PRO A 129 20.60 -9.29 -0.93
N ALA A 130 21.79 -9.43 -1.54
CA ALA A 130 23.00 -8.73 -1.12
C ALA A 130 23.06 -7.26 -1.57
N HIS A 131 22.08 -6.76 -2.34
CA HIS A 131 22.12 -5.39 -2.85
C HIS A 131 22.01 -4.37 -1.70
N PRO A 132 22.96 -3.40 -1.59
CA PRO A 132 23.02 -2.49 -0.44
C PRO A 132 21.81 -1.56 -0.32
N LEU A 133 21.05 -1.36 -1.39
CA LEU A 133 19.83 -0.55 -1.38
C LEU A 133 18.76 -1.17 -0.47
N ASN A 134 18.67 -2.50 -0.37
CA ASN A 134 17.70 -3.16 0.50
C ASN A 134 17.83 -2.67 1.96
N ARG A 135 19.07 -2.66 2.48
CA ARG A 135 19.33 -2.18 3.84
C ARG A 135 19.05 -0.69 3.98
N ARG A 136 19.45 0.13 3.01
CA ARG A 136 19.19 1.57 3.03
C ARG A 136 17.67 1.87 3.02
N GLN A 137 16.89 1.15 2.21
CA GLN A 137 15.43 1.31 2.18
C GLN A 137 14.77 0.88 3.48
N LEU A 138 15.26 -0.21 4.11
CA LEU A 138 14.78 -0.64 5.41
C LEU A 138 14.99 0.43 6.50
N GLU A 139 16.19 1.00 6.56
CA GLU A 139 16.54 2.05 7.52
C GLU A 139 15.73 3.34 7.28
N ALA A 140 15.59 3.76 6.02
CA ALA A 140 14.76 4.89 5.65
C ALA A 140 13.29 4.65 6.02
N PHE A 141 12.77 3.44 5.79
CA PHE A 141 11.36 3.13 6.10
C PHE A 141 11.10 3.07 7.61
N ARG A 142 12.06 2.62 8.42
CA ARG A 142 11.98 2.73 9.89
C ARG A 142 11.86 4.19 10.34
N ALA A 143 12.68 5.08 9.77
CA ALA A 143 12.58 6.52 10.06
C ALA A 143 11.24 7.13 9.61
N VAL A 144 10.66 6.64 8.50
CA VAL A 144 9.31 7.04 8.06
C VAL A 144 8.25 6.55 9.05
N ARG A 145 8.32 5.29 9.50
CA ARG A 145 7.38 4.71 10.48
C ARG A 145 7.32 5.53 11.76
N ASP A 146 8.47 6.05 12.23
CA ASP A 146 8.55 6.87 13.45
C ASP A 146 7.80 8.22 13.30
N LEU A 147 7.57 8.70 12.07
CA LEU A 147 6.78 9.91 11.80
C LEU A 147 5.26 9.67 11.94
N PHE A 148 4.80 8.43 11.80
CA PHE A 148 3.39 8.04 11.80
C PHE A 148 3.08 7.00 12.89
N PRO A 149 3.21 7.37 14.17
CA PRO A 149 3.02 6.42 15.27
C PRO A 149 1.60 5.84 15.28
N GLY A 150 1.51 4.52 15.46
CA GLY A 150 0.23 3.81 15.51
C GLY A 150 -0.35 3.42 14.14
N VAL A 151 0.24 3.87 13.02
CA VAL A 151 -0.17 3.43 11.68
C VAL A 151 0.58 2.14 11.34
N PRO A 152 -0.12 1.04 11.01
CA PRO A 152 0.52 -0.19 10.53
C PRO A 152 1.40 0.06 9.31
N ALA A 153 2.48 -0.71 9.16
CA ALA A 153 3.49 -0.51 8.13
C ALA A 153 3.69 -1.75 7.24
N SER A 154 4.04 -1.53 5.98
CA SER A 154 4.27 -2.60 4.99
C SER A 154 5.38 -2.22 4.03
N LEU A 155 6.47 -3.00 4.00
CA LEU A 155 7.61 -2.80 3.11
C LEU A 155 7.79 -3.96 2.12
N ALA A 156 7.74 -5.21 2.62
CA ALA A 156 8.07 -6.39 1.83
C ALA A 156 7.08 -6.63 0.68
N ASN A 157 7.59 -6.62 -0.54
CA ASN A 157 6.99 -7.23 -1.72
C ASN A 157 7.32 -8.74 -1.75
N SER A 158 6.98 -9.44 -2.84
CA SER A 158 7.25 -10.89 -2.96
C SER A 158 8.69 -11.28 -2.65
N ALA A 159 9.67 -10.61 -3.24
CA ALA A 159 11.09 -10.88 -2.98
C ALA A 159 11.51 -10.43 -1.57
N GLY A 160 11.00 -9.30 -1.10
CA GLY A 160 11.30 -8.76 0.22
C GLY A 160 10.90 -9.67 1.38
N ILE A 161 9.94 -10.57 1.18
CA ILE A 161 9.55 -11.57 2.19
C ILE A 161 10.71 -12.51 2.52
N PHE A 162 11.55 -12.81 1.54
CA PHE A 162 12.69 -13.72 1.67
C PHE A 162 13.98 -13.04 2.18
N LEU A 163 13.99 -11.71 2.32
CA LEU A 163 15.14 -10.96 2.88
C LEU A 163 15.27 -11.11 4.39
N GLY A 164 14.17 -11.45 5.08
CA GLY A 164 14.15 -11.63 6.52
C GLY A 164 12.96 -10.92 7.20
N PRO A 165 12.65 -11.33 8.45
CA PRO A 165 11.48 -10.84 9.17
C PRO A 165 11.50 -9.33 9.44
N GLU A 166 12.67 -8.71 9.49
CA GLU A 166 12.81 -7.27 9.69
C GLU A 166 12.23 -6.41 8.55
N TYR A 167 12.01 -7.01 7.37
CA TYR A 167 11.37 -6.35 6.22
C TYR A 167 9.84 -6.50 6.21
N HIS A 168 9.26 -7.44 6.98
CA HIS A 168 7.83 -7.75 6.92
C HIS A 168 6.98 -6.63 7.50
N PHE A 169 7.41 -6.04 8.62
CA PHE A 169 6.60 -5.11 9.42
C PHE A 169 5.25 -5.73 9.78
N ASP A 170 4.16 -4.97 9.69
CA ASP A 170 2.83 -5.43 10.10
C ASP A 170 2.09 -6.17 8.97
N LEU A 171 2.47 -5.95 7.70
CA LEU A 171 1.83 -6.55 6.52
C LEU A 171 2.85 -6.78 5.40
N ALA A 172 2.93 -8.01 4.90
CA ALA A 172 3.66 -8.33 3.67
C ALA A 172 2.71 -8.34 2.47
N ARG A 173 3.24 -7.99 1.28
CA ARG A 173 2.46 -7.91 0.03
C ARG A 173 2.96 -8.90 -1.02
N PRO A 174 2.73 -10.22 -0.83
CA PRO A 174 3.06 -11.20 -1.84
C PRO A 174 2.18 -10.99 -3.09
N GLY A 175 2.79 -10.93 -4.23
CA GLY A 175 2.13 -10.92 -5.53
C GLY A 175 2.58 -12.13 -6.33
N ILE A 176 3.66 -12.00 -7.10
CA ILE A 176 4.18 -13.05 -7.96
C ILE A 176 4.62 -14.32 -7.18
N ALA A 177 5.00 -14.18 -5.89
CA ALA A 177 5.32 -15.33 -5.04
C ALA A 177 4.12 -16.27 -4.84
N LEU A 178 2.88 -15.77 -4.88
CA LEU A 178 1.67 -16.58 -4.79
C LEU A 178 1.51 -17.56 -5.97
N TYR A 179 2.20 -17.29 -7.06
CA TYR A 179 2.19 -18.12 -8.28
C TYR A 179 3.45 -19.00 -8.42
N GLY A 180 4.22 -19.15 -7.34
CA GLY A 180 5.39 -20.03 -7.28
C GLY A 180 6.67 -19.44 -7.88
N ALA A 181 6.75 -18.13 -8.09
CA ALA A 181 8.01 -17.51 -8.52
C ALA A 181 9.07 -17.63 -7.41
N VAL A 182 10.28 -18.03 -7.80
CA VAL A 182 11.46 -18.13 -6.92
C VAL A 182 12.26 -16.84 -7.04
N PHE A 183 12.66 -16.25 -5.91
CA PHE A 183 13.38 -14.97 -5.83
C PHE A 183 14.80 -15.09 -5.31
N ALA A 184 15.25 -16.27 -4.92
CA ALA A 184 16.62 -16.51 -4.53
C ALA A 184 17.15 -17.67 -5.35
N GLU A 185 18.20 -17.43 -6.14
CA GLU A 185 19.15 -18.49 -6.43
C GLU A 185 19.92 -18.73 -5.14
N GLY A 186 19.78 -19.95 -4.62
CA GLY A 186 20.44 -20.42 -3.40
C GLY A 186 21.95 -20.43 -3.55
#